data_7c75f0c4ad299c4867b98ec60b236004
#
_entry.id   7c75f0c4ad299c4867b98ec60b236004
#
_cell.length_a   1.000
_cell.length_b   1.000
_cell.length_c   1.000
_cell.angle_alpha   90.00
_cell.angle_beta   90.00
_cell.angle_gamma   90.00
#
_symmetry.space_group_name_H-M   'P 1'
#
loop_
_entity.id
_entity.type
_entity.pdbx_description
1 polymer ?
#
loop_
_entity_poly.entity_id
_entity_poly.type
_entity_poly.pdbx_seq_one_letter_code
_entity_poly.pdbx_strand_id
1 'polypeptide(L)'
;IGTGEGIKEMLQLGAAGVSMGSVFIASNEAGVSDDYKKACVEYGAKDIVMTTKLSGTPCTVINTPYVQEVGTEQNWLERILNRNKRLKKWVKAFTFARGMKKLQNAAFGTTYKTVWCAGPSIEHVKSIRSMKEIFDDLKRGYESKN
;
A
#
# COMPACT_ATOMS: atom_id res chain seq x y z
N ILE A 1 -3.79 5.68 12.36
CA ILE A 1 -3.83 5.02 13.67
C ILE A 1 -3.03 3.72 13.55
N GLY A 2 -2.10 3.46 14.47
CA GLY A 2 -1.22 2.30 14.43
C GLY A 2 -0.94 1.69 15.81
N THR A 3 -1.48 2.28 16.88
CA THR A 3 -1.25 1.87 18.27
C THR A 3 -2.56 1.76 19.05
N GLY A 4 -2.51 1.07 20.20
CA GLY A 4 -3.64 0.94 21.10
C GLY A 4 -4.05 2.27 21.74
N GLU A 5 -3.07 3.11 22.07
CA GLU A 5 -3.31 4.48 22.56
C GLU A 5 -4.06 5.31 21.51
N GLY A 6 -3.63 5.25 20.24
CA GLY A 6 -4.33 5.94 19.15
C GLY A 6 -5.76 5.45 18.94
N ILE A 7 -6.05 4.17 19.18
CA ILE A 7 -7.45 3.66 19.20
C ILE A 7 -8.22 4.36 20.31
N LYS A 8 -7.67 4.39 21.53
CA LYS A 8 -8.31 5.00 22.72
C LYS A 8 -8.62 6.47 22.49
N GLU A 9 -7.64 7.23 21.95
CA GLU A 9 -7.82 8.65 21.63
C GLU A 9 -8.98 8.89 20.66
N MET A 10 -9.06 8.10 19.57
CA MET A 10 -10.14 8.26 18.59
C MET A 10 -11.53 7.95 19.17
N LEU A 11 -11.63 6.91 20.01
CA LEU A 11 -12.90 6.59 20.67
C LEU A 11 -13.30 7.66 21.69
N GLN A 12 -12.36 8.26 22.42
CA GLN A 12 -12.61 9.39 23.32
C GLN A 12 -13.07 10.64 22.57
N LEU A 13 -12.62 10.85 21.31
CA LEU A 13 -13.10 11.91 20.43
C LEU A 13 -14.49 11.63 19.84
N GLY A 14 -15.12 10.50 20.19
CA GLY A 14 -16.48 10.17 19.75
C GLY A 14 -16.53 9.29 18.49
N ALA A 15 -15.41 8.74 18.00
CA ALA A 15 -15.45 7.79 16.92
C ALA A 15 -16.14 6.49 17.36
N ALA A 16 -17.02 5.92 16.51
CA ALA A 16 -17.69 4.65 16.77
C ALA A 16 -16.73 3.43 16.66
N GLY A 17 -15.59 3.62 16.02
CA GLY A 17 -14.57 2.58 15.82
C GLY A 17 -13.42 3.10 14.96
N VAL A 18 -12.40 2.25 14.75
CA VAL A 18 -11.23 2.57 13.93
C VAL A 18 -10.99 1.48 12.89
N SER A 19 -10.47 1.88 11.70
CA SER A 19 -10.03 0.96 10.67
C SER A 19 -8.51 0.98 10.59
N MET A 20 -7.89 -0.19 10.72
CA MET A 20 -6.44 -0.35 10.70
C MET A 20 -6.05 -1.40 9.67
N GLY A 21 -5.10 -1.08 8.79
CA GLY A 21 -4.64 -1.99 7.74
C GLY A 21 -3.14 -2.18 7.77
N SER A 22 -2.38 -1.09 7.67
CA SER A 22 -0.93 -1.14 7.43
C SER A 22 -0.13 -1.88 8.50
N VAL A 23 -0.53 -1.82 9.76
CA VAL A 23 0.13 -2.53 10.86
C VAL A 23 -0.01 -4.06 10.76
N PHE A 24 -1.02 -4.56 10.04
CA PHE A 24 -1.25 -5.99 9.84
C PHE A 24 -0.59 -6.56 8.57
N ILE A 25 -0.07 -5.70 7.67
CA ILE A 25 0.62 -6.14 6.46
C ILE A 25 1.86 -6.98 6.82
N ALA A 26 2.61 -6.56 7.82
CA ALA A 26 3.80 -7.26 8.31
C ALA A 26 3.46 -8.37 9.33
N SER A 27 2.34 -9.07 9.14
CA SER A 27 2.02 -10.24 9.94
C SER A 27 2.45 -11.54 9.24
N ASN A 28 2.74 -12.58 10.04
CA ASN A 28 3.08 -13.90 9.51
C ASN A 28 1.96 -14.46 8.62
N GLU A 29 0.70 -14.20 9.02
CA GLU A 29 -0.50 -14.70 8.37
C GLU A 29 -0.93 -13.90 7.13
N ALA A 30 -0.37 -12.70 6.93
CA ALA A 30 -0.69 -11.90 5.74
C ALA A 30 -0.18 -12.59 4.46
N GLY A 31 -1.07 -12.79 3.48
CA GLY A 31 -0.79 -13.44 2.20
C GLY A 31 -0.04 -12.56 1.18
N VAL A 32 0.74 -11.58 1.63
CA VAL A 32 1.57 -10.70 0.80
C VAL A 32 3.01 -11.25 0.71
N SER A 33 3.79 -10.74 -0.25
CA SER A 33 5.20 -11.16 -0.39
C SER A 33 6.05 -10.75 0.82
N ASP A 34 7.10 -11.54 1.10
CA ASP A 34 8.05 -11.24 2.17
C ASP A 34 8.75 -9.89 1.99
N ASP A 35 9.04 -9.51 0.73
CA ASP A 35 9.63 -8.20 0.43
C ASP A 35 8.70 -7.05 0.82
N TYR A 36 7.38 -7.22 0.64
CA TYR A 36 6.42 -6.22 1.09
C TYR A 36 6.37 -6.13 2.62
N LYS A 37 6.39 -7.27 3.32
CA LYS A 37 6.43 -7.29 4.79
C LYS A 37 7.69 -6.61 5.32
N LYS A 38 8.86 -6.92 4.73
CA LYS A 38 10.14 -6.28 5.07
C LYS A 38 10.11 -4.78 4.84
N ALA A 39 9.57 -4.34 3.70
CA ALA A 39 9.44 -2.92 3.41
C ALA A 39 8.57 -2.19 4.45
N CYS A 40 7.49 -2.81 4.95
CA CYS A 40 6.70 -2.20 6.03
C CYS A 40 7.48 -2.05 7.34
N VAL A 41 8.55 -2.83 7.56
CA VAL A 41 9.44 -2.72 8.74
C VAL A 41 10.56 -1.70 8.50
N GLU A 42 11.09 -1.62 7.28
CA GLU A 42 12.24 -0.79 6.93
C GLU A 42 11.88 0.68 6.67
N TYR A 43 10.70 0.93 6.05
CA TYR A 43 10.23 2.26 5.73
C TYR A 43 9.33 2.82 6.84
N GLY A 44 9.26 4.15 6.94
CA GLY A 44 8.45 4.85 7.95
C GLY A 44 7.41 5.79 7.33
N ALA A 45 6.72 6.56 8.18
CA ALA A 45 5.70 7.52 7.75
C ALA A 45 6.20 8.53 6.70
N LYS A 46 7.47 8.96 6.82
CA LYS A 46 8.14 9.90 5.90
C LYS A 46 8.33 9.34 4.48
N ASP A 47 8.32 8.02 4.36
CA ASP A 47 8.55 7.32 3.10
C ASP A 47 7.22 6.98 2.39
N ILE A 48 6.09 7.44 2.91
CA ILE A 48 4.78 7.26 2.29
C ILE A 48 4.50 8.42 1.35
N VAL A 49 4.20 8.08 0.10
CA VAL A 49 3.83 9.04 -0.95
C VAL A 49 2.46 8.72 -1.53
N MET A 50 1.78 9.75 -2.01
CA MET A 50 0.52 9.58 -2.73
C MET A 50 0.78 9.31 -4.20
N THR A 51 0.07 8.34 -4.78
CA THR A 51 0.17 8.02 -6.20
C THR A 51 -1.20 7.81 -6.85
N THR A 52 -1.32 8.15 -8.13
CA THR A 52 -2.46 7.82 -8.98
C THR A 52 -2.14 6.69 -9.98
N LYS A 53 -0.89 6.20 -9.98
CA LYS A 53 -0.38 5.21 -10.95
C LYS A 53 -1.18 3.91 -11.00
N LEU A 54 -1.67 3.41 -9.86
CA LEU A 54 -2.32 2.10 -9.77
C LEU A 54 -3.68 2.06 -10.49
N SER A 55 -4.54 3.00 -10.18
CA SER A 55 -5.94 2.97 -10.63
C SER A 55 -6.46 4.28 -11.20
N GLY A 56 -5.69 5.35 -11.11
CA GLY A 56 -6.14 6.72 -11.37
C GLY A 56 -6.77 7.40 -10.15
N THR A 57 -7.11 6.64 -9.11
CA THR A 57 -7.57 7.17 -7.83
C THR A 57 -6.37 7.35 -6.90
N PRO A 58 -6.25 8.48 -6.18
CA PRO A 58 -5.18 8.68 -5.23
C PRO A 58 -5.15 7.59 -4.15
N CYS A 59 -3.98 7.00 -3.93
CA CYS A 59 -3.72 6.07 -2.84
C CYS A 59 -2.30 6.26 -2.32
N THR A 60 -2.06 5.88 -1.07
CA THR A 60 -0.75 5.97 -0.43
C THR A 60 0.04 4.69 -0.62
N VAL A 61 1.34 4.84 -0.91
CA VAL A 61 2.25 3.73 -1.18
C VAL A 61 3.62 4.00 -0.55
N ILE A 62 4.40 2.94 -0.33
CA ILE A 62 5.79 3.05 0.10
C ILE A 62 6.62 3.58 -1.07
N ASN A 63 7.41 4.63 -0.85
CA ASN A 63 8.28 5.27 -1.84
C ASN A 63 9.56 4.45 -2.08
N THR A 64 9.39 3.23 -2.59
CA THR A 64 10.49 2.35 -2.95
C THR A 64 11.29 2.90 -4.15
N PRO A 65 12.53 2.43 -4.40
CA PRO A 65 13.29 2.79 -5.60
C PRO A 65 12.50 2.59 -6.89
N TYR A 66 11.69 1.54 -6.96
CA TYR A 66 10.80 1.29 -8.11
C TYR A 66 9.74 2.40 -8.26
N VAL A 67 9.13 2.87 -7.16
CA VAL A 67 8.15 3.96 -7.19
C VAL A 67 8.80 5.28 -7.61
N GLN A 68 10.03 5.53 -7.16
CA GLN A 68 10.82 6.69 -7.56
C GLN A 68 11.14 6.68 -9.07
N GLU A 69 11.49 5.52 -9.61
CA GLU A 69 11.79 5.35 -11.05
C GLU A 69 10.54 5.55 -11.92
N VAL A 70 9.41 4.92 -11.57
CA VAL A 70 8.19 5.00 -12.39
C VAL A 70 7.38 6.27 -12.16
N GLY A 71 7.64 6.99 -11.07
CA GLY A 71 6.91 8.20 -10.66
C GLY A 71 5.54 7.91 -10.02
N THR A 72 4.93 8.94 -9.48
CA THR A 72 3.67 8.87 -8.72
C THR A 72 2.43 9.23 -9.53
N GLU A 73 2.60 9.86 -10.70
CA GLU A 73 1.49 10.29 -11.56
C GLU A 73 1.32 9.39 -12.77
N GLN A 74 0.09 9.25 -13.21
CA GLN A 74 -0.20 8.53 -14.45
C GLN A 74 0.33 9.29 -15.67
N ASN A 75 0.99 8.57 -16.56
CA ASN A 75 1.30 9.05 -17.90
C ASN A 75 0.00 9.25 -18.70
N TRP A 76 0.03 10.09 -19.73
CA TRP A 76 -1.12 10.34 -20.60
C TRP A 76 -1.73 9.04 -21.17
N LEU A 77 -0.89 8.06 -21.53
CA LEU A 77 -1.30 6.77 -22.05
C LEU A 77 -2.03 5.93 -20.97
N GLU A 78 -1.48 5.86 -19.75
CA GLU A 78 -2.10 5.19 -18.63
C GLU A 78 -3.46 5.81 -18.27
N ARG A 79 -3.56 7.15 -18.35
CA ARG A 79 -4.80 7.89 -18.10
C ARG A 79 -5.89 7.52 -19.11
N ILE A 80 -5.56 7.46 -20.41
CA ILE A 80 -6.50 7.04 -21.47
C ILE A 80 -6.91 5.58 -21.29
N LEU A 81 -5.97 4.67 -21.02
CA LEU A 81 -6.22 3.25 -20.84
C LEU A 81 -7.08 2.95 -19.60
N ASN A 82 -6.87 3.68 -18.50
CA ASN A 82 -7.67 3.50 -17.29
C ASN A 82 -9.09 4.06 -17.43
N ARG A 83 -9.29 5.08 -18.25
CA ARG A 83 -10.61 5.62 -18.55
C ARG A 83 -11.45 4.68 -19.43
N ASN A 84 -10.83 3.89 -20.30
CA ASN A 84 -11.53 3.02 -21.25
C ASN A 84 -11.08 1.55 -21.14
N LYS A 85 -11.86 0.75 -20.37
CA LYS A 85 -11.56 -0.68 -20.11
C LYS A 85 -11.47 -1.54 -21.39
N ARG A 86 -12.27 -1.23 -22.44
CA ARG A 86 -12.24 -1.95 -23.71
C ARG A 86 -10.95 -1.67 -24.46
N LEU A 87 -10.57 -0.39 -24.56
CA LEU A 87 -9.32 0.02 -25.17
C LEU A 87 -8.10 -0.60 -24.48
N LYS A 88 -8.10 -0.62 -23.14
CA LYS A 88 -7.06 -1.27 -22.32
C LYS A 88 -6.88 -2.75 -22.69
N LYS A 89 -7.98 -3.49 -22.89
CA LYS A 89 -7.94 -4.92 -23.28
C LYS A 89 -7.33 -5.11 -24.67
N TRP A 90 -7.72 -4.29 -25.65
CA TRP A 90 -7.19 -4.34 -27.01
C TRP A 90 -5.71 -3.95 -27.09
N VAL A 91 -5.31 -2.87 -26.44
CA VAL A 91 -3.91 -2.44 -26.40
C VAL A 91 -3.05 -3.50 -25.71
N LYS A 92 -3.53 -4.12 -24.63
CA LYS A 92 -2.83 -5.21 -23.96
C LYS A 92 -2.63 -6.40 -24.91
N ALA A 93 -3.68 -6.87 -25.58
CA ALA A 93 -3.60 -7.98 -26.52
C ALA A 93 -2.62 -7.70 -27.67
N PHE A 94 -2.68 -6.50 -28.26
CA PHE A 94 -1.81 -6.09 -29.36
C PHE A 94 -0.35 -5.99 -28.95
N THR A 95 -0.05 -5.38 -27.80
CA THR A 95 1.34 -5.23 -27.32
C THR A 95 1.95 -6.58 -26.91
N PHE A 96 1.14 -7.51 -26.36
CA PHE A 96 1.59 -8.86 -26.08
C PHE A 96 1.86 -9.66 -27.35
N ALA A 97 0.97 -9.59 -28.38
CA ALA A 97 1.15 -10.27 -29.64
C ALA A 97 2.41 -9.84 -30.40
N ARG A 98 2.80 -8.58 -30.28
CA ARG A 98 4.01 -8.02 -30.92
C ARG A 98 5.27 -8.00 -30.05
N GLY A 99 5.23 -8.56 -28.83
CA GLY A 99 6.38 -8.62 -27.94
C GLY A 99 6.95 -7.26 -27.50
N MET A 100 6.14 -6.21 -27.49
CA MET A 100 6.54 -4.81 -27.19
C MET A 100 6.75 -4.61 -25.68
N LYS A 101 7.75 -5.29 -25.09
CA LYS A 101 8.03 -5.29 -23.63
C LYS A 101 8.13 -3.88 -23.01
N LYS A 102 8.80 -2.93 -23.69
CA LYS A 102 8.93 -1.54 -23.18
C LYS A 102 7.58 -0.85 -23.05
N LEU A 103 6.70 -1.01 -24.04
CA LEU A 103 5.36 -0.41 -24.01
C LEU A 103 4.45 -1.11 -22.99
N GLN A 104 4.59 -2.42 -22.84
CA GLN A 104 3.89 -3.18 -21.79
C GLN A 104 4.27 -2.69 -20.40
N ASN A 105 5.56 -2.55 -20.11
CA ASN A 105 6.05 -2.05 -18.82
C ASN A 105 5.59 -0.62 -18.56
N ALA A 106 5.63 0.27 -19.55
CA ALA A 106 5.16 1.64 -19.41
C ALA A 106 3.65 1.75 -19.17
N ALA A 107 2.84 0.87 -19.78
CA ALA A 107 1.38 0.93 -19.69
C ALA A 107 0.76 0.03 -18.60
N PHE A 108 1.44 -1.07 -18.23
CA PHE A 108 0.89 -2.12 -17.36
C PHE A 108 1.86 -2.58 -16.27
N GLY A 109 3.05 -2.02 -16.17
CA GLY A 109 4.11 -2.46 -15.21
C GLY A 109 3.75 -2.14 -13.76
N THR A 110 3.01 -1.07 -13.54
CA THR A 110 2.61 -0.64 -12.19
C THR A 110 1.40 -1.44 -11.71
N THR A 111 1.61 -2.33 -10.76
CA THR A 111 0.59 -3.21 -10.19
C THR A 111 0.75 -3.30 -8.68
N TYR A 112 -0.24 -3.85 -7.98
CA TYR A 112 -0.15 -4.13 -6.53
C TYR A 112 0.95 -5.14 -6.15
N LYS A 113 1.59 -5.81 -7.13
CA LYS A 113 2.76 -6.67 -6.91
C LYS A 113 4.08 -5.89 -6.93
N THR A 114 4.10 -4.73 -7.59
CA THR A 114 5.30 -3.90 -7.77
C THR A 114 5.24 -2.60 -6.98
N VAL A 115 4.04 -2.18 -6.58
CA VAL A 115 3.80 -0.97 -5.79
C VAL A 115 3.01 -1.35 -4.55
N TRP A 116 3.59 -1.12 -3.40
CA TRP A 116 3.07 -1.57 -2.11
C TRP A 116 2.29 -0.46 -1.41
N CYS A 117 0.96 -0.69 -1.28
CA CYS A 117 0.05 0.25 -0.64
C CYS A 117 0.19 0.20 0.88
N ALA A 118 0.56 1.31 1.49
CA ALA A 118 0.62 1.44 2.94
C ALA A 118 0.30 2.87 3.35
N GLY A 119 -0.20 3.03 4.56
CA GLY A 119 -0.38 4.34 5.18
C GLY A 119 0.74 4.68 6.16
N PRO A 120 0.81 5.92 6.66
CA PRO A 120 1.84 6.36 7.62
C PRO A 120 1.94 5.53 8.89
N SER A 121 0.90 4.76 9.24
CA SER A 121 0.91 3.87 10.41
C SER A 121 1.91 2.71 10.34
N ILE A 122 2.59 2.49 9.18
CA ILE A 122 3.74 1.56 9.13
C ILE A 122 4.88 1.98 10.06
N GLU A 123 4.95 3.25 10.46
CA GLU A 123 5.94 3.73 11.45
C GLU A 123 5.92 2.93 12.77
N HIS A 124 4.77 2.35 13.11
CA HIS A 124 4.59 1.53 14.30
C HIS A 124 4.95 0.05 14.07
N VAL A 125 5.29 -0.34 12.84
CA VAL A 125 5.70 -1.71 12.49
C VAL A 125 7.20 -1.86 12.72
N LYS A 126 7.59 -2.63 13.73
CA LYS A 126 9.01 -2.81 14.11
C LYS A 126 9.58 -4.16 13.69
N SER A 127 8.73 -5.15 13.47
CA SER A 127 9.12 -6.51 13.05
C SER A 127 7.93 -7.24 12.44
N ILE A 128 8.22 -8.31 11.71
CA ILE A 128 7.20 -9.26 11.25
C ILE A 128 6.82 -10.13 12.44
N ARG A 129 5.54 -10.16 12.81
CA ARG A 129 5.01 -10.86 14.00
C ARG A 129 3.73 -11.62 13.66
N SER A 130 3.26 -12.45 14.57
CA SER A 130 1.93 -13.05 14.41
C SER A 130 0.81 -12.01 14.59
N MET A 131 -0.31 -12.25 13.93
CA MET A 131 -1.51 -11.43 14.08
C MET A 131 -1.92 -11.33 15.56
N LYS A 132 -1.79 -12.44 16.29
CA LYS A 132 -2.09 -12.48 17.73
C LYS A 132 -1.24 -11.50 18.52
N GLU A 133 0.08 -11.48 18.31
CA GLU A 133 0.99 -10.56 19.01
C GLU A 133 0.66 -9.09 18.71
N ILE A 134 0.29 -8.80 17.46
CA ILE A 134 -0.13 -7.44 17.08
C ILE A 134 -1.41 -7.04 17.84
N PHE A 135 -2.41 -7.93 17.91
CA PHE A 135 -3.64 -7.68 18.65
C PHE A 135 -3.40 -7.54 20.17
N ASP A 136 -2.55 -8.37 20.74
CA ASP A 136 -2.22 -8.31 22.17
C ASP A 136 -1.53 -6.98 22.52
N ASP A 137 -0.66 -6.47 21.63
CA ASP A 137 -0.03 -5.15 21.79
C ASP A 137 -1.04 -4.01 21.67
N LEU A 138 -1.91 -4.05 20.68
CA LEU A 138 -2.97 -3.03 20.50
C LEU A 138 -3.90 -3.01 21.72
N LYS A 139 -4.27 -4.17 22.25
CA LYS A 139 -5.11 -4.29 23.43
C LYS A 139 -4.42 -3.71 24.66
N ARG A 140 -3.15 -4.06 24.90
CA ARG A 140 -2.37 -3.50 26.01
C ARG A 140 -2.27 -1.98 25.95
N GLY A 141 -1.97 -1.41 24.77
CA GLY A 141 -1.92 0.03 24.57
C GLY A 141 -3.28 0.70 24.80
N TYR A 142 -4.37 0.07 24.38
CA TYR A 142 -5.73 0.55 24.65
C TYR A 142 -6.11 0.53 26.12
N GLU A 143 -5.74 -0.53 26.87
CA GLU A 143 -6.04 -0.72 28.28
C GLU A 143 -5.08 0.05 29.21
N SER A 144 -3.96 0.56 28.68
CA SER A 144 -3.00 1.32 29.49
C SER A 144 -3.66 2.53 30.15
N LYS A 145 -3.43 2.68 31.46
CA LYS A 145 -3.85 3.87 32.19
C LYS A 145 -2.80 4.96 31.95
N ASN A 146 -3.23 6.09 31.43
CA ASN A 146 -2.44 7.32 31.51
C ASN A 146 -2.36 7.77 32.96
#